data_36579d9bdee1a2e45e1c9dd097c04096
#
_entry.id   36579d9bdee1a2e45e1c9dd097c04096
#
_cell.length_a   1.000
_cell.length_b   1.000
_cell.length_c   1.000
_cell.angle_alpha   90.00
_cell.angle_beta   90.00
_cell.angle_gamma   90.00
#
_symmetry.space_group_name_H-M   'P 1'
#
loop_
_entity.id
_entity.type
_entity.pdbx_description
1 polymer ?
#
loop_
_entity_poly.entity_id
_entity_poly.type
_entity_poly.pdbx_seq_one_letter_code
_entity_poly.pdbx_strand_id
1 'polypeptide(L)'
;MKRFFTLLLIVTTAVATFATDYNVPITITVNGVSSEQNAVISVTENGGLYDINLKNFILQAGTTTIGVGNVELKGIKPIQDGNATLLLAKQNVKITNGDDPNVKWMGPIFDEIPVELRGKIEGDRLRCYLDIALMGKVIKVAVGNGYQIANQSFENWHTSIDSYKEPNAWHSFETATGKLAEAAGHHIEASTDAHSGSTSARIFATGMDFGFFIKVIANGTMTTGRMNAASALADDATGNYAYADMSMDDLDGNKDPYYTPLCSKPDSIAAWVKFKQGTPNAEHPYATISAIITDGTRYQDPEATTYTNVVAKAKNNEIATTGGEWKRISIPFEYTQNTVAPKTILVTISTNADAGQGSDKDEVLVDDIELIYNAKVTGLKIKGQKVSDFKADQTEYTMELNEVITADDIEATVEGKAAHIIKQVEQTEGGYACTIQAIGGDMKTTTSYVVNVRSNATGIDMAPRTNAVTNNENSWYTLDGRHLNGKPTAKGIYIHNNVKAVVK
;
A
#
# COMPACT_ATOMS: atom_id res chain seq x y z
N MET A 1 -63.50 11.69 -35.43
CA MET A 1 -62.75 11.94 -34.20
C MET A 1 -61.95 10.69 -33.87
N LYS A 2 -60.66 10.66 -34.23
CA LYS A 2 -59.74 9.56 -33.90
C LYS A 2 -58.90 10.05 -32.72
N ARG A 3 -59.06 9.40 -31.54
CA ARG A 3 -58.26 9.67 -30.36
C ARG A 3 -56.94 8.89 -30.47
N PHE A 4 -55.81 9.59 -30.60
CA PHE A 4 -54.47 9.03 -30.47
C PHE A 4 -54.18 8.88 -28.97
N PHE A 5 -54.02 7.63 -28.50
CA PHE A 5 -53.45 7.33 -27.20
C PHE A 5 -51.95 7.23 -27.38
N THR A 6 -51.21 8.20 -26.87
CA THR A 6 -49.77 8.16 -26.77
C THR A 6 -49.42 7.35 -25.51
N LEU A 7 -48.95 6.12 -25.73
CA LEU A 7 -48.44 5.26 -24.65
C LEU A 7 -47.03 5.75 -24.30
N LEU A 8 -46.90 6.42 -23.16
CA LEU A 8 -45.60 6.81 -22.61
C LEU A 8 -44.93 5.58 -21.99
N LEU A 9 -43.99 4.97 -22.72
CA LEU A 9 -43.19 3.85 -22.24
C LEU A 9 -42.14 4.40 -21.27
N ILE A 10 -42.38 4.30 -19.97
CA ILE A 10 -41.38 4.58 -18.94
C ILE A 10 -40.43 3.37 -18.92
N VAL A 11 -39.29 3.52 -19.57
CA VAL A 11 -38.18 2.56 -19.45
C VAL A 11 -37.52 2.84 -18.08
N THR A 12 -37.93 2.09 -17.09
CA THR A 12 -37.14 2.02 -15.83
C THR A 12 -35.89 1.19 -16.14
N THR A 13 -34.77 1.87 -16.36
CA THR A 13 -33.47 1.19 -16.34
C THR A 13 -33.26 0.70 -14.93
N ALA A 14 -33.41 -0.61 -14.70
CA ALA A 14 -32.94 -1.22 -13.47
C ALA A 14 -31.43 -1.03 -13.45
N VAL A 15 -30.93 -0.20 -12.55
CA VAL A 15 -29.50 -0.10 -12.27
C VAL A 15 -29.13 -1.42 -11.62
N ALA A 16 -28.41 -2.27 -12.37
CA ALA A 16 -27.90 -3.50 -11.81
C ALA A 16 -26.87 -3.15 -10.73
N THR A 17 -27.11 -3.56 -9.50
CA THR A 17 -26.13 -3.50 -8.43
C THR A 17 -25.30 -4.77 -8.50
N PHE A 18 -23.99 -4.61 -8.67
CA PHE A 18 -23.06 -5.73 -8.66
C PHE A 18 -22.30 -5.69 -7.32
N ALA A 19 -22.41 -6.75 -6.54
CA ALA A 19 -21.61 -6.95 -5.34
C ALA A 19 -20.48 -7.94 -5.65
N THR A 20 -19.26 -7.60 -5.25
CA THR A 20 -18.10 -8.49 -5.31
C THR A 20 -17.59 -8.72 -3.90
N ASP A 21 -17.48 -9.97 -3.50
CA ASP A 21 -16.96 -10.38 -2.22
C ASP A 21 -15.45 -10.71 -2.33
N TYR A 22 -14.65 -10.05 -1.52
CA TYR A 22 -13.22 -10.29 -1.40
C TYR A 22 -12.92 -10.99 -0.08
N ASN A 23 -12.51 -12.27 -0.14
CA ASN A 23 -12.01 -12.97 1.04
C ASN A 23 -10.51 -12.68 1.17
N VAL A 24 -10.15 -11.79 2.06
CA VAL A 24 -8.80 -11.20 2.16
C VAL A 24 -8.31 -11.17 3.59
N PRO A 25 -7.00 -11.27 3.81
CA PRO A 25 -6.42 -11.00 5.11
C PRO A 25 -6.58 -9.51 5.47
N ILE A 26 -6.84 -9.27 6.73
CA ILE A 26 -6.83 -7.94 7.34
C ILE A 26 -5.84 -7.92 8.50
N THR A 27 -5.04 -6.88 8.56
CA THR A 27 -4.12 -6.61 9.68
C THR A 27 -4.63 -5.38 10.43
N ILE A 28 -4.90 -5.53 11.70
CA ILE A 28 -5.40 -4.46 12.57
C ILE A 28 -4.30 -4.10 13.55
N THR A 29 -3.87 -2.84 13.54
CA THR A 29 -2.82 -2.34 14.42
C THR A 29 -3.40 -1.34 15.41
N VAL A 30 -3.25 -1.62 16.70
CA VAL A 30 -3.66 -0.74 17.80
C VAL A 30 -2.46 -0.48 18.71
N ASN A 31 -2.05 0.77 18.86
CA ASN A 31 -0.88 1.17 19.66
C ASN A 31 0.42 0.41 19.28
N GLY A 32 0.62 0.14 17.99
CA GLY A 32 1.80 -0.56 17.50
C GLY A 32 1.72 -2.10 17.58
N VAL A 33 0.69 -2.67 18.21
CA VAL A 33 0.47 -4.12 18.25
C VAL A 33 -0.47 -4.51 17.12
N SER A 34 -0.05 -5.45 16.29
CA SER A 34 -0.80 -5.94 15.14
C SER A 34 -1.44 -7.30 15.42
N SER A 35 -2.64 -7.51 14.89
CA SER A 35 -3.30 -8.81 14.80
C SER A 35 -3.77 -9.05 13.38
N GLU A 36 -3.68 -10.29 12.91
CA GLU A 36 -4.05 -10.70 11.56
C GLU A 36 -5.19 -11.70 11.59
N GLN A 37 -6.14 -11.55 10.68
CA GLN A 37 -7.24 -12.48 10.46
C GLN A 37 -7.77 -12.34 9.04
N ASN A 38 -8.54 -13.33 8.57
CA ASN A 38 -9.27 -13.22 7.31
C ASN A 38 -10.64 -12.57 7.51
N ALA A 39 -11.07 -11.82 6.53
CA ALA A 39 -12.41 -11.23 6.48
C ALA A 39 -12.97 -11.22 5.06
N VAL A 40 -14.29 -11.25 4.95
CA VAL A 40 -14.99 -11.03 3.69
C VAL A 40 -15.41 -9.57 3.62
N ILE A 41 -14.88 -8.86 2.63
CA ILE A 41 -15.21 -7.48 2.33
C ILE A 41 -16.09 -7.47 1.09
N SER A 42 -17.34 -7.02 1.21
CA SER A 42 -18.24 -6.86 0.08
C SER A 42 -18.12 -5.45 -0.48
N VAL A 43 -17.84 -5.34 -1.77
CA VAL A 43 -17.84 -4.07 -2.50
C VAL A 43 -19.01 -4.08 -3.47
N THR A 44 -19.89 -3.10 -3.35
CA THR A 44 -21.10 -2.98 -4.18
C THR A 44 -21.03 -1.71 -5.01
N GLU A 45 -21.18 -1.82 -6.32
CA GLU A 45 -21.37 -0.67 -7.20
C GLU A 45 -22.86 -0.36 -7.34
N ASN A 46 -23.23 0.87 -7.05
CA ASN A 46 -24.59 1.35 -7.08
C ASN A 46 -24.64 2.76 -7.70
N GLY A 47 -25.11 2.85 -8.94
CA GLY A 47 -25.29 4.13 -9.63
C GLY A 47 -23.98 4.91 -9.86
N GLY A 48 -22.86 4.21 -10.06
CA GLY A 48 -21.54 4.79 -10.27
C GLY A 48 -20.82 5.22 -8.97
N LEU A 49 -21.40 4.88 -7.83
CA LEU A 49 -20.78 5.01 -6.50
C LEU A 49 -20.50 3.63 -5.94
N TYR A 50 -19.57 3.56 -5.00
CA TYR A 50 -19.17 2.30 -4.35
C TYR A 50 -19.52 2.32 -2.86
N ASP A 51 -20.05 1.19 -2.39
CA ASP A 51 -20.25 0.91 -0.99
C ASP A 51 -19.31 -0.24 -0.57
N ILE A 52 -18.64 -0.09 0.58
CA ILE A 52 -17.74 -1.12 1.15
C ILE A 52 -18.34 -1.60 2.45
N ASN A 53 -18.54 -2.91 2.56
CA ASN A 53 -19.20 -3.55 3.69
C ASN A 53 -18.31 -4.64 4.31
N LEU A 54 -18.18 -4.60 5.63
CA LEU A 54 -17.63 -5.66 6.45
C LEU A 54 -18.72 -6.10 7.43
N LYS A 55 -19.39 -7.21 7.10
CA LYS A 55 -20.52 -7.72 7.88
C LYS A 55 -20.07 -8.70 8.97
N ASN A 56 -20.80 -8.69 10.08
CA ASN A 56 -20.62 -9.64 11.19
C ASN A 56 -19.17 -9.71 11.68
N PHE A 57 -18.49 -8.56 11.69
CA PHE A 57 -17.08 -8.55 12.00
C PHE A 57 -16.80 -8.86 13.47
N ILE A 58 -15.96 -9.87 13.68
CA ILE A 58 -15.46 -10.28 15.00
C ILE A 58 -13.94 -10.08 14.97
N LEU A 59 -13.44 -9.20 15.84
CA LEU A 59 -12.02 -8.95 15.98
C LEU A 59 -11.39 -10.04 16.85
N GLN A 60 -10.33 -10.65 16.35
CA GLN A 60 -9.45 -11.54 17.10
C GLN A 60 -8.31 -10.74 17.71
N ALA A 61 -8.24 -10.65 19.03
CA ALA A 61 -7.21 -9.93 19.77
C ALA A 61 -6.50 -10.90 20.74
N GLY A 62 -5.49 -11.61 20.25
CA GLY A 62 -4.85 -12.72 20.94
C GLY A 62 -5.87 -13.82 21.25
N THR A 63 -6.07 -14.13 22.53
CA THR A 63 -7.07 -15.12 22.99
C THR A 63 -8.48 -14.55 23.16
N THR A 64 -8.67 -13.25 22.97
CA THR A 64 -9.95 -12.55 23.18
C THR A 64 -10.62 -12.27 21.84
N THR A 65 -11.93 -12.55 21.76
CA THR A 65 -12.77 -12.19 20.62
C THR A 65 -13.70 -11.05 20.98
N ILE A 66 -13.84 -10.06 20.09
CA ILE A 66 -14.71 -8.91 20.29
C ILE A 66 -15.67 -8.81 19.10
N GLY A 67 -16.96 -8.95 19.34
CA GLY A 67 -17.99 -8.72 18.34
C GLY A 67 -18.05 -7.22 18.01
N VAL A 68 -17.58 -6.83 16.84
CA VAL A 68 -17.62 -5.44 16.37
C VAL A 68 -18.99 -5.12 15.79
N GLY A 69 -19.46 -5.89 14.82
CA GLY A 69 -20.73 -5.69 14.13
C GLY A 69 -20.56 -5.45 12.62
N ASN A 70 -21.50 -4.73 12.04
CA ASN A 70 -21.48 -4.38 10.61
C ASN A 70 -20.88 -2.98 10.43
N VAL A 71 -19.83 -2.90 9.62
CA VAL A 71 -19.14 -1.66 9.25
C VAL A 71 -19.42 -1.37 7.78
N GLU A 72 -19.93 -0.19 7.47
CA GLU A 72 -20.33 0.18 6.12
C GLU A 72 -19.88 1.60 5.78
N LEU A 73 -19.12 1.73 4.67
CA LEU A 73 -18.81 3.02 4.05
C LEU A 73 -19.60 3.13 2.75
N LYS A 74 -20.35 4.21 2.58
CA LYS A 74 -21.33 4.38 1.48
C LYS A 74 -20.99 5.52 0.54
N GLY A 75 -21.44 5.38 -0.69
CA GLY A 75 -21.46 6.46 -1.67
C GLY A 75 -20.07 6.97 -2.05
N ILE A 76 -19.07 6.10 -2.08
CA ILE A 76 -17.69 6.45 -2.41
C ILE A 76 -17.60 6.70 -3.91
N LYS A 77 -17.20 7.91 -4.30
CA LYS A 77 -16.98 8.25 -5.70
C LYS A 77 -15.65 7.62 -6.17
N PRO A 78 -15.68 6.78 -7.22
CA PRO A 78 -14.45 6.18 -7.75
C PRO A 78 -13.61 7.22 -8.50
N ILE A 79 -12.29 7.03 -8.47
CA ILE A 79 -11.32 7.75 -9.28
C ILE A 79 -10.58 6.74 -10.12
N GLN A 80 -10.62 6.88 -11.45
CA GLN A 80 -9.87 5.98 -12.34
C GLN A 80 -8.43 6.47 -12.47
N ASP A 81 -7.47 5.57 -12.25
CA ASP A 81 -6.05 5.81 -12.44
C ASP A 81 -5.40 4.60 -13.13
N GLY A 82 -5.23 4.70 -14.43
CA GLY A 82 -4.80 3.58 -15.27
C GLY A 82 -5.77 2.39 -15.16
N ASN A 83 -5.27 1.25 -14.73
CA ASN A 83 -6.05 0.03 -14.53
C ASN A 83 -6.65 -0.09 -13.13
N ALA A 84 -6.41 0.87 -12.25
CA ALA A 84 -6.89 0.87 -10.89
C ALA A 84 -8.12 1.79 -10.72
N THR A 85 -9.09 1.34 -9.95
CA THR A 85 -10.19 2.16 -9.42
C THR A 85 -9.86 2.52 -7.98
N LEU A 86 -9.58 3.79 -7.72
CA LEU A 86 -9.28 4.30 -6.37
C LEU A 86 -10.57 4.67 -5.65
N LEU A 87 -10.66 4.29 -4.37
CA LEU A 87 -11.79 4.52 -3.47
C LEU A 87 -11.30 5.29 -2.26
N LEU A 88 -11.51 6.60 -2.26
CA LEU A 88 -11.06 7.49 -1.18
C LEU A 88 -12.28 8.04 -0.45
N ALA A 89 -12.31 7.92 0.87
CA ALA A 89 -13.41 8.42 1.68
C ALA A 89 -12.94 8.91 3.06
N LYS A 90 -13.55 9.98 3.53
CA LYS A 90 -13.53 10.41 4.94
C LYS A 90 -14.97 10.49 5.39
N GLN A 91 -15.38 9.58 6.26
CA GLN A 91 -16.76 9.44 6.68
C GLN A 91 -16.84 9.18 8.18
N ASN A 92 -17.91 9.65 8.81
CA ASN A 92 -18.30 9.20 10.11
C ASN A 92 -19.16 7.96 9.95
N VAL A 93 -18.71 6.83 10.51
CA VAL A 93 -19.32 5.51 10.34
C VAL A 93 -20.02 5.12 11.64
N LYS A 94 -21.30 4.77 11.52
CA LYS A 94 -22.06 4.16 12.62
C LYS A 94 -22.06 2.64 12.45
N ILE A 95 -21.46 1.94 13.40
CA ILE A 95 -21.44 0.47 13.40
C ILE A 95 -22.79 -0.03 13.90
N THR A 96 -23.37 -1.01 13.20
CA THR A 96 -24.62 -1.65 13.58
C THR A 96 -24.38 -3.05 14.15
N ASN A 97 -25.39 -3.64 14.80
CA ASN A 97 -25.30 -5.03 15.25
C ASN A 97 -25.05 -5.96 14.07
N GLY A 98 -24.32 -7.04 14.30
CA GLY A 98 -24.29 -8.16 13.38
C GLY A 98 -25.57 -9.01 13.48
N ASP A 99 -25.65 -10.00 12.61
CA ASP A 99 -26.87 -10.83 12.43
C ASP A 99 -27.03 -11.92 13.52
N ASP A 100 -25.94 -12.33 14.21
CA ASP A 100 -26.01 -13.34 15.26
C ASP A 100 -26.45 -12.72 16.58
N PRO A 101 -27.65 -13.08 17.09
CA PRO A 101 -28.18 -12.56 18.34
C PRO A 101 -27.43 -13.07 19.60
N ASN A 102 -26.61 -14.13 19.46
CA ASN A 102 -25.84 -14.68 20.59
C ASN A 102 -24.49 -13.96 20.75
N VAL A 103 -24.07 -13.16 19.80
CA VAL A 103 -22.84 -12.38 19.88
C VAL A 103 -23.12 -11.03 20.53
N LYS A 104 -22.34 -10.68 21.55
CA LYS A 104 -22.38 -9.33 22.12
C LYS A 104 -21.65 -8.36 21.18
N TRP A 105 -22.42 -7.60 20.42
CA TRP A 105 -21.88 -6.59 19.51
C TRP A 105 -21.53 -5.32 20.27
N MET A 106 -20.25 -4.91 20.20
CA MET A 106 -19.71 -3.76 20.94
C MET A 106 -19.69 -2.49 20.08
N GLY A 107 -19.64 -2.62 18.76
CA GLY A 107 -19.57 -1.47 17.84
C GLY A 107 -20.73 -0.48 18.02
N PRO A 108 -21.99 -0.92 18.17
CA PRO A 108 -23.14 -0.02 18.33
C PRO A 108 -23.15 0.84 19.59
N ILE A 109 -22.29 0.55 20.59
CA ILE A 109 -22.17 1.40 21.80
C ILE A 109 -21.42 2.71 21.51
N PHE A 110 -20.68 2.77 20.40
CA PHE A 110 -20.01 3.99 19.97
C PHE A 110 -20.95 4.80 19.09
N ASP A 111 -20.83 6.11 19.17
CA ASP A 111 -21.45 7.02 18.23
C ASP A 111 -20.79 6.88 16.85
N GLU A 112 -20.94 7.86 16.00
CA GLU A 112 -20.26 7.88 14.73
C GLU A 112 -18.74 7.93 14.90
N ILE A 113 -18.04 7.03 14.22
CA ILE A 113 -16.59 6.86 14.31
C ILE A 113 -15.96 7.45 13.03
N PRO A 114 -15.07 8.44 13.14
CA PRO A 114 -14.35 8.96 11.99
C PRO A 114 -13.45 7.90 11.37
N VAL A 115 -13.66 7.62 10.08
CA VAL A 115 -12.88 6.67 9.28
C VAL A 115 -12.34 7.39 8.04
N GLU A 116 -11.03 7.28 7.83
CA GLU A 116 -10.39 7.66 6.58
C GLU A 116 -9.98 6.38 5.84
N LEU A 117 -10.56 6.18 4.64
CA LEU A 117 -10.31 5.05 3.76
C LEU A 117 -9.45 5.52 2.58
N ARG A 118 -8.41 4.77 2.30
CA ARG A 118 -7.68 4.76 1.04
C ARG A 118 -7.73 3.35 0.47
N GLY A 119 -8.47 3.16 -0.61
CA GLY A 119 -8.69 1.86 -1.22
C GLY A 119 -8.39 1.89 -2.72
N LYS A 120 -8.05 0.72 -3.27
CA LYS A 120 -8.00 0.49 -4.70
C LYS A 120 -8.50 -0.91 -5.06
N ILE A 121 -9.13 -0.97 -6.22
CA ILE A 121 -9.46 -2.23 -6.91
C ILE A 121 -8.62 -2.28 -8.18
N GLU A 122 -7.88 -3.36 -8.36
CA GLU A 122 -7.05 -3.58 -9.54
C GLU A 122 -7.20 -5.04 -9.99
N GLY A 123 -7.92 -5.24 -11.10
CA GLY A 123 -8.37 -6.57 -11.52
C GLY A 123 -9.31 -7.20 -10.49
N ASP A 124 -8.96 -8.38 -9.99
CA ASP A 124 -9.69 -9.15 -8.98
C ASP A 124 -9.24 -8.87 -7.53
N ARG A 125 -8.39 -7.86 -7.32
CA ARG A 125 -7.77 -7.58 -6.02
C ARG A 125 -8.33 -6.31 -5.40
N LEU A 126 -8.61 -6.40 -4.10
CA LEU A 126 -8.94 -5.28 -3.25
C LEU A 126 -7.76 -4.98 -2.31
N ARG A 127 -7.32 -3.74 -2.27
CA ARG A 127 -6.41 -3.21 -1.27
C ARG A 127 -7.06 -2.02 -0.58
N CYS A 128 -7.11 -2.02 0.75
CA CYS A 128 -7.51 -0.85 1.52
C CYS A 128 -6.55 -0.60 2.67
N TYR A 129 -6.44 0.67 3.02
CA TYR A 129 -5.83 1.12 4.25
C TYR A 129 -6.77 2.11 4.94
N LEU A 130 -7.10 1.84 6.19
CA LEU A 130 -8.02 2.66 6.96
C LEU A 130 -7.34 3.21 8.21
N ASP A 131 -7.56 4.49 8.46
CA ASP A 131 -7.27 5.13 9.73
C ASP A 131 -8.61 5.39 10.44
N ILE A 132 -8.78 4.81 11.62
CA ILE A 132 -10.02 4.85 12.41
C ILE A 132 -9.73 5.56 13.73
N ALA A 133 -10.37 6.71 13.96
CA ALA A 133 -10.21 7.47 15.19
C ALA A 133 -11.21 6.99 16.23
N LEU A 134 -10.75 6.26 17.25
CA LEU A 134 -11.60 5.72 18.31
C LEU A 134 -11.02 6.02 19.69
N MET A 135 -11.78 6.70 20.56
CA MET A 135 -11.41 7.01 21.95
C MET A 135 -10.02 7.65 22.11
N GLY A 136 -9.68 8.60 21.23
CA GLY A 136 -8.39 9.28 21.24
C GLY A 136 -7.21 8.47 20.70
N LYS A 137 -7.48 7.28 20.14
CA LYS A 137 -6.47 6.42 19.49
C LYS A 137 -6.74 6.32 18.00
N VAL A 138 -5.70 6.08 17.23
CA VAL A 138 -5.81 5.73 15.82
C VAL A 138 -5.60 4.23 15.66
N ILE A 139 -6.65 3.55 15.20
CA ILE A 139 -6.60 2.15 14.79
C ILE A 139 -6.30 2.13 13.31
N LYS A 140 -5.28 1.40 12.91
CA LYS A 140 -4.89 1.24 11.51
C LYS A 140 -5.32 -0.13 11.02
N VAL A 141 -5.98 -0.18 9.87
CA VAL A 141 -6.44 -1.43 9.27
C VAL A 141 -5.91 -1.53 7.85
N ALA A 142 -5.10 -2.55 7.60
CA ALA A 142 -4.64 -2.90 6.26
C ALA A 142 -5.44 -4.10 5.75
N VAL A 143 -6.01 -3.99 4.56
CA VAL A 143 -6.84 -4.99 3.89
C VAL A 143 -6.12 -5.48 2.65
N GLY A 144 -6.06 -6.81 2.45
CA GLY A 144 -5.42 -7.44 1.29
C GLY A 144 -3.94 -7.72 1.50
N ASN A 145 -3.42 -8.72 0.80
CA ASN A 145 -2.04 -9.20 0.85
C ASN A 145 -1.23 -8.78 -0.39
N GLY A 146 0.05 -9.17 -0.41
CA GLY A 146 0.95 -8.95 -1.54
C GLY A 146 1.52 -7.53 -1.62
N TYR A 147 1.54 -6.80 -0.53
CA TYR A 147 2.12 -5.45 -0.43
C TYR A 147 3.26 -5.37 0.59
N GLN A 148 3.34 -6.33 1.49
CA GLN A 148 4.41 -6.50 2.46
C GLN A 148 4.78 -7.98 2.57
N ILE A 149 5.92 -8.26 3.18
CA ILE A 149 6.37 -9.61 3.49
C ILE A 149 5.65 -10.07 4.74
N ALA A 150 5.19 -11.31 4.77
CA ALA A 150 4.53 -11.86 5.94
C ALA A 150 5.51 -12.01 7.11
N ASN A 151 5.01 -11.87 8.35
CA ASN A 151 5.79 -12.02 9.59
C ASN A 151 7.11 -11.23 9.59
N GLN A 152 7.07 -10.01 9.08
CA GLN A 152 8.23 -9.16 8.82
C GLN A 152 8.99 -8.74 10.09
N SER A 153 8.34 -8.79 11.26
CA SER A 153 8.91 -8.51 12.58
C SER A 153 9.19 -9.77 13.41
N PHE A 154 9.12 -10.96 12.80
CA PHE A 154 9.50 -12.24 13.38
C PHE A 154 8.86 -12.57 14.74
N GLU A 155 7.65 -12.10 15.00
CA GLU A 155 6.94 -12.38 16.26
C GLU A 155 6.27 -13.75 16.28
N ASN A 156 6.06 -14.38 15.12
CA ASN A 156 5.36 -15.65 14.99
C ASN A 156 6.31 -16.77 14.53
N TRP A 157 6.36 -17.83 15.31
CA TRP A 157 7.23 -18.98 15.08
C TRP A 157 6.44 -20.29 15.16
N HIS A 158 6.76 -21.25 14.33
CA HIS A 158 6.21 -22.59 14.37
C HIS A 158 7.32 -23.62 14.58
N THR A 159 6.92 -24.82 15.00
CA THR A 159 7.85 -25.96 15.04
C THR A 159 7.96 -26.54 13.63
N SER A 160 9.17 -26.53 13.11
CA SER A 160 9.54 -27.13 11.85
C SER A 160 9.81 -28.64 12.01
N ILE A 161 10.61 -29.21 11.16
CA ILE A 161 11.04 -30.59 11.26
C ILE A 161 11.97 -30.75 12.50
N ASP A 162 11.95 -31.90 13.16
CA ASP A 162 12.87 -32.29 14.23
C ASP A 162 12.92 -31.38 15.48
N SER A 163 11.84 -30.70 15.81
CA SER A 163 11.70 -29.82 17.00
C SER A 163 12.37 -28.43 16.90
N TYR A 164 13.05 -28.13 15.82
CA TYR A 164 13.53 -26.78 15.56
C TYR A 164 12.39 -25.85 15.18
N LYS A 165 12.61 -24.55 15.29
CA LYS A 165 11.61 -23.54 14.96
C LYS A 165 12.05 -22.72 13.76
N GLU A 166 11.08 -22.44 12.88
CA GLU A 166 11.22 -21.46 11.81
C GLU A 166 10.22 -20.32 12.01
N PRO A 167 10.54 -19.08 11.60
CA PRO A 167 9.55 -18.00 11.58
C PRO A 167 8.46 -18.34 10.56
N ASN A 168 7.21 -18.05 10.87
CA ASN A 168 6.12 -18.26 9.93
C ASN A 168 6.40 -17.53 8.62
N ALA A 169 6.17 -18.18 7.47
CA ALA A 169 6.43 -17.70 6.12
C ALA A 169 7.94 -17.47 5.76
N TRP A 170 8.86 -17.92 6.60
CA TRP A 170 10.30 -17.92 6.35
C TRP A 170 10.90 -19.28 6.59
N HIS A 171 11.89 -19.64 5.78
CA HIS A 171 12.45 -20.99 5.72
C HIS A 171 13.97 -20.98 5.83
N SER A 172 14.50 -22.09 6.28
CA SER A 172 15.94 -22.32 6.50
C SER A 172 16.40 -23.66 5.90
N PHE A 173 17.53 -24.16 6.35
CA PHE A 173 18.00 -25.51 5.99
C PHE A 173 17.08 -26.59 6.55
N GLU A 174 16.29 -26.33 7.59
CA GLU A 174 15.34 -27.28 8.18
C GLU A 174 14.33 -27.83 7.17
N THR A 175 13.88 -26.96 6.26
CA THR A 175 12.89 -27.28 5.22
C THR A 175 13.49 -27.34 3.83
N ALA A 176 14.82 -27.31 3.72
CA ALA A 176 15.53 -27.37 2.45
C ALA A 176 15.40 -28.71 1.73
N THR A 177 15.56 -28.66 0.42
CA THR A 177 15.74 -29.83 -0.44
C THR A 177 17.22 -30.10 -0.69
N GLY A 178 17.53 -31.27 -1.27
CA GLY A 178 18.89 -31.64 -1.62
C GLY A 178 19.52 -32.59 -0.62
N LYS A 179 20.50 -33.37 -1.10
CA LYS A 179 21.12 -34.50 -0.34
C LYS A 179 21.99 -34.06 0.84
N LEU A 180 22.33 -32.78 0.96
CA LEU A 180 23.13 -32.22 2.04
C LEU A 180 22.31 -31.31 2.97
N ALA A 181 21.01 -31.19 2.78
CA ALA A 181 20.14 -30.31 3.59
C ALA A 181 20.22 -30.66 5.08
N GLU A 182 20.09 -31.98 5.42
CA GLU A 182 20.20 -32.48 6.79
C GLU A 182 21.62 -32.25 7.38
N ALA A 183 22.68 -32.39 6.57
CA ALA A 183 24.04 -32.15 7.01
C ALA A 183 24.35 -30.66 7.27
N ALA A 184 23.66 -29.76 6.61
CA ALA A 184 23.79 -28.31 6.87
C ALA A 184 23.36 -27.95 8.29
N GLY A 185 22.34 -28.63 8.82
CA GLY A 185 21.91 -28.49 10.20
C GLY A 185 21.09 -27.22 10.49
N HIS A 186 21.04 -26.88 11.76
CA HIS A 186 20.23 -25.78 12.28
C HIS A 186 20.96 -24.43 12.20
N HIS A 187 20.34 -23.41 11.63
CA HIS A 187 20.95 -22.11 11.34
C HIS A 187 20.11 -20.90 11.76
N ILE A 188 18.93 -21.10 12.33
CA ILE A 188 18.05 -19.99 12.74
C ILE A 188 17.38 -20.27 14.08
N GLU A 189 17.17 -19.25 14.87
CA GLU A 189 16.41 -19.32 16.11
C GLU A 189 15.75 -17.97 16.46
N ALA A 190 14.74 -18.00 17.31
CA ALA A 190 14.15 -16.79 17.86
C ALA A 190 15.09 -16.18 18.90
N SER A 191 15.35 -14.88 18.78
CA SER A 191 16.14 -14.10 19.74
C SER A 191 15.26 -13.12 20.49
N THR A 192 15.52 -12.93 21.78
CA THR A 192 14.88 -11.88 22.58
C THR A 192 15.58 -10.53 22.45
N ASP A 193 16.74 -10.45 21.79
CA ASP A 193 17.33 -9.19 21.36
C ASP A 193 16.62 -8.74 20.08
N ALA A 194 15.55 -7.96 20.24
CA ALA A 194 14.69 -7.48 19.17
C ALA A 194 14.83 -5.97 19.00
N HIS A 195 14.67 -5.47 17.76
CA HIS A 195 14.58 -4.04 17.50
C HIS A 195 13.22 -3.50 17.93
N SER A 196 12.15 -4.25 17.62
CA SER A 196 10.80 -3.97 18.10
C SER A 196 10.11 -5.25 18.56
N GLY A 197 8.95 -5.13 19.22
CA GLY A 197 8.20 -6.30 19.68
C GLY A 197 8.91 -7.11 20.75
N SER A 198 8.92 -8.43 20.62
CA SER A 198 9.44 -9.37 21.60
C SER A 198 10.53 -10.31 21.06
N THR A 199 10.56 -10.54 19.75
CA THR A 199 11.49 -11.46 19.10
C THR A 199 12.04 -10.90 17.78
N SER A 200 13.27 -11.28 17.45
CA SER A 200 13.91 -11.11 16.14
C SER A 200 14.35 -12.47 15.61
N ALA A 201 14.71 -12.56 14.34
CA ALA A 201 15.33 -13.75 13.79
C ALA A 201 16.85 -13.69 13.94
N ARG A 202 17.43 -14.69 14.60
CA ARG A 202 18.87 -14.92 14.69
C ARG A 202 19.27 -15.95 13.65
N ILE A 203 20.14 -15.57 12.74
CA ILE A 203 20.69 -16.39 11.67
C ILE A 203 22.16 -16.58 11.97
N PHE A 204 22.68 -17.82 11.96
CA PHE A 204 24.06 -18.08 12.34
C PHE A 204 24.74 -19.16 11.49
N ALA A 205 26.02 -18.98 11.25
CA ALA A 205 26.86 -19.95 10.54
C ALA A 205 27.33 -21.08 11.45
N THR A 206 27.49 -22.27 10.90
CA THR A 206 28.04 -23.44 11.59
C THR A 206 29.13 -24.07 10.78
N GLY A 207 30.14 -24.65 11.47
CA GLY A 207 31.14 -25.49 10.85
C GLY A 207 30.63 -26.91 10.68
N MET A 208 30.62 -27.42 9.45
CA MET A 208 30.34 -28.80 9.12
C MET A 208 31.64 -29.61 9.06
N ASP A 209 31.70 -30.76 9.74
CA ASP A 209 32.86 -31.66 9.74
C ASP A 209 32.53 -32.87 8.87
N PHE A 210 33.17 -32.98 7.72
CA PHE A 210 33.05 -34.14 6.82
C PHE A 210 34.08 -35.22 7.09
N GLY A 211 34.84 -35.13 8.19
CA GLY A 211 35.94 -36.04 8.51
C GLY A 211 37.22 -35.74 7.70
N PHE A 212 38.32 -36.48 7.97
CA PHE A 212 39.62 -36.28 7.31
C PHE A 212 40.14 -34.85 7.26
N PHE A 213 39.85 -34.02 8.30
CA PHE A 213 40.24 -32.62 8.41
C PHE A 213 39.55 -31.66 7.44
N ILE A 214 38.50 -32.09 6.77
CA ILE A 214 37.68 -31.21 5.89
C ILE A 214 36.60 -30.57 6.74
N LYS A 215 36.78 -29.29 7.03
CA LYS A 215 35.73 -28.43 7.62
C LYS A 215 35.21 -27.47 6.56
N VAL A 216 33.91 -27.43 6.40
CA VAL A 216 33.21 -26.49 5.53
C VAL A 216 32.33 -25.60 6.40
N ILE A 217 32.35 -24.32 6.19
CA ILE A 217 31.43 -23.41 6.85
C ILE A 217 30.12 -23.37 6.03
N ALA A 218 29.02 -23.77 6.66
CA ALA A 218 27.71 -23.43 6.13
C ALA A 218 27.33 -22.04 6.62
N ASN A 219 27.22 -21.10 5.71
CA ASN A 219 26.69 -19.78 6.04
C ASN A 219 25.26 -19.94 6.57
N GLY A 220 24.93 -19.26 7.68
CA GLY A 220 23.54 -19.15 8.10
C GLY A 220 22.74 -18.46 7.02
N THR A 221 21.62 -19.06 6.62
CA THR A 221 20.78 -18.50 5.56
C THR A 221 19.31 -18.70 5.89
N MET A 222 18.52 -17.63 5.67
CA MET A 222 17.06 -17.62 5.81
C MET A 222 16.45 -17.00 4.55
N THR A 223 15.30 -17.53 4.09
CA THR A 223 14.66 -17.10 2.86
C THR A 223 13.13 -17.13 2.96
N THR A 224 12.45 -16.32 2.17
CA THR A 224 10.99 -16.40 1.96
C THR A 224 10.59 -17.42 0.87
N GLY A 225 11.58 -18.09 0.29
CA GLY A 225 11.41 -19.21 -0.63
C GLY A 225 11.80 -20.52 0.02
N ARG A 226 12.27 -21.49 -0.77
CA ARG A 226 12.83 -22.75 -0.30
C ARG A 226 14.32 -22.84 -0.63
N MET A 227 15.11 -23.43 0.22
CA MET A 227 16.51 -23.68 -0.09
C MET A 227 16.72 -25.06 -0.72
N ASN A 228 17.77 -25.16 -1.53
CA ASN A 228 18.33 -26.42 -1.99
C ASN A 228 19.80 -26.49 -1.57
N ALA A 229 20.19 -27.60 -0.94
CA ALA A 229 21.57 -27.90 -0.51
C ALA A 229 21.98 -29.28 -1.04
N ALA A 230 22.61 -29.31 -2.20
CA ALA A 230 22.95 -30.54 -2.88
C ALA A 230 24.44 -30.69 -3.22
N SER A 231 25.23 -29.60 -3.13
CA SER A 231 26.65 -29.60 -3.46
C SER A 231 27.53 -29.33 -2.24
N ALA A 232 28.64 -30.06 -2.10
CA ALA A 232 29.66 -29.79 -1.09
C ALA A 232 30.56 -28.58 -1.44
N LEU A 233 30.51 -28.11 -2.67
CA LEU A 233 31.11 -26.83 -3.08
C LEU A 233 30.12 -25.74 -2.78
N ALA A 234 30.41 -24.90 -1.80
CA ALA A 234 29.46 -23.90 -1.30
C ALA A 234 29.02 -22.91 -2.37
N ASP A 235 29.88 -22.54 -3.30
CA ASP A 235 29.70 -21.62 -4.42
C ASP A 235 29.06 -22.23 -5.68
N ASP A 236 28.73 -23.55 -5.64
CA ASP A 236 28.04 -24.20 -6.75
C ASP A 236 26.56 -23.80 -6.82
N ALA A 237 26.27 -22.76 -7.58
CA ALA A 237 24.92 -22.25 -7.80
C ALA A 237 23.94 -23.25 -8.44
N THR A 238 24.44 -24.37 -9.02
CA THR A 238 23.57 -25.43 -9.56
C THR A 238 23.07 -26.38 -8.48
N GLY A 239 23.78 -26.45 -7.36
CA GLY A 239 23.49 -27.33 -6.22
C GLY A 239 22.97 -26.57 -4.97
N ASN A 240 23.41 -25.34 -4.75
CA ASN A 240 23.14 -24.58 -3.53
C ASN A 240 22.50 -23.21 -3.88
N TYR A 241 21.23 -23.05 -3.55
CA TYR A 241 20.44 -21.84 -3.87
C TYR A 241 19.17 -21.75 -3.04
N ALA A 242 18.66 -20.53 -2.86
CA ALA A 242 17.28 -20.30 -2.49
C ALA A 242 16.42 -20.14 -3.76
N TYR A 243 15.16 -20.55 -3.74
CA TYR A 243 14.28 -20.45 -4.89
C TYR A 243 12.83 -20.20 -4.51
N ALA A 244 12.08 -19.60 -5.44
CA ALA A 244 10.64 -19.46 -5.35
C ALA A 244 9.99 -19.83 -6.69
N ASP A 245 8.82 -20.46 -6.60
CA ASP A 245 8.01 -20.88 -7.74
C ASP A 245 6.55 -20.96 -7.32
N MET A 246 5.71 -20.08 -7.84
CA MET A 246 4.28 -20.06 -7.50
C MET A 246 3.49 -21.22 -8.10
N SER A 247 4.08 -22.01 -8.99
CA SER A 247 3.45 -23.23 -9.53
C SER A 247 3.55 -24.43 -8.58
N MET A 248 4.39 -24.31 -7.52
CA MET A 248 4.52 -25.38 -6.52
C MET A 248 3.37 -25.26 -5.50
N ASP A 249 2.83 -26.40 -5.13
CA ASP A 249 1.78 -26.57 -4.12
C ASP A 249 2.32 -27.15 -2.80
N ASP A 250 3.63 -27.31 -2.69
CA ASP A 250 4.31 -27.71 -1.46
C ASP A 250 4.14 -26.65 -0.37
N LEU A 251 3.88 -27.11 0.85
CA LEU A 251 3.71 -26.30 2.04
C LEU A 251 4.65 -26.81 3.15
N ASP A 252 5.08 -25.91 4.01
CA ASP A 252 5.83 -26.24 5.22
C ASP A 252 4.94 -26.83 6.35
N GLY A 253 5.51 -27.04 7.53
CA GLY A 253 4.80 -27.55 8.70
C GLY A 253 3.71 -26.63 9.24
N ASN A 254 3.78 -25.33 8.95
CA ASN A 254 2.78 -24.30 9.30
C ASN A 254 1.75 -24.10 8.18
N LYS A 255 1.87 -24.81 7.07
CA LYS A 255 1.11 -24.66 5.82
C LYS A 255 1.40 -23.35 5.08
N ASP A 256 2.57 -22.76 5.29
CA ASP A 256 3.05 -21.63 4.52
C ASP A 256 3.64 -22.12 3.19
N PRO A 257 3.38 -21.44 2.07
CA PRO A 257 3.98 -21.79 0.79
C PRO A 257 5.44 -21.34 0.73
N TYR A 258 6.25 -22.05 -0.06
CA TYR A 258 7.64 -21.69 -0.33
C TYR A 258 7.79 -20.55 -1.34
N TYR A 259 6.92 -19.57 -1.27
CA TYR A 259 6.98 -18.32 -2.04
C TYR A 259 6.21 -17.22 -1.32
N THR A 260 6.59 -15.98 -1.57
CA THR A 260 5.88 -14.79 -1.03
C THR A 260 5.19 -14.05 -2.16
N PRO A 261 3.84 -13.97 -2.17
CA PRO A 261 3.11 -13.19 -3.18
C PRO A 261 3.43 -11.69 -3.08
N LEU A 262 3.63 -11.06 -4.24
CA LEU A 262 3.79 -9.60 -4.35
C LEU A 262 2.98 -9.11 -5.55
N CYS A 263 2.14 -8.09 -5.35
CA CYS A 263 1.27 -7.56 -6.41
C CYS A 263 1.46 -6.05 -6.67
N SER A 264 2.49 -5.45 -6.09
CA SER A 264 2.82 -4.04 -6.28
C SER A 264 4.33 -3.85 -6.48
N LYS A 265 4.74 -2.62 -6.83
CA LYS A 265 6.13 -2.27 -7.12
C LYS A 265 6.68 -1.39 -5.98
N PRO A 266 7.30 -1.97 -4.94
CA PRO A 266 7.97 -1.20 -3.90
C PRO A 266 9.20 -0.48 -4.45
N ASP A 267 9.60 0.61 -3.81
CA ASP A 267 10.77 1.40 -4.20
C ASP A 267 12.06 0.86 -3.58
N SER A 268 11.97 0.33 -2.36
CA SER A 268 13.09 -0.30 -1.66
C SER A 268 12.62 -1.37 -0.68
N ILE A 269 13.54 -2.21 -0.22
CA ILE A 269 13.39 -3.05 0.96
C ILE A 269 14.26 -2.47 2.07
N ALA A 270 13.73 -2.38 3.29
CA ALA A 270 14.47 -1.99 4.47
C ALA A 270 14.42 -3.09 5.52
N ALA A 271 15.46 -3.17 6.36
CA ALA A 271 15.52 -4.07 7.48
C ALA A 271 16.35 -3.46 8.61
N TRP A 272 16.08 -3.84 9.85
CA TRP A 272 16.98 -3.61 10.97
C TRP A 272 17.84 -4.84 11.17
N VAL A 273 19.15 -4.62 11.32
CA VAL A 273 20.13 -5.71 11.42
C VAL A 273 21.15 -5.45 12.52
N LYS A 274 21.59 -6.54 13.16
CA LYS A 274 22.85 -6.60 13.91
C LYS A 274 23.69 -7.70 13.29
N PHE A 275 24.91 -7.38 12.84
CA PHE A 275 25.83 -8.34 12.28
C PHE A 275 27.13 -8.40 13.09
N LYS A 276 27.56 -9.63 13.33
CA LYS A 276 28.80 -9.94 14.03
C LYS A 276 29.50 -11.12 13.36
N GLN A 277 30.79 -10.99 13.07
CA GLN A 277 31.62 -12.13 12.69
C GLN A 277 32.05 -12.91 13.92
N GLY A 278 32.01 -14.25 13.83
CA GLY A 278 32.54 -15.15 14.86
C GLY A 278 34.06 -15.02 14.97
N THR A 279 34.73 -15.04 13.81
CA THR A 279 36.15 -14.70 13.67
C THR A 279 36.30 -13.65 12.59
N PRO A 280 36.89 -12.48 12.86
CA PRO A 280 37.07 -11.45 11.85
C PRO A 280 37.81 -11.96 10.61
N ASN A 281 37.24 -11.78 9.44
CA ASN A 281 37.81 -12.12 8.15
C ASN A 281 37.79 -10.89 7.24
N ALA A 282 38.98 -10.31 6.99
CA ALA A 282 39.10 -9.08 6.21
C ALA A 282 38.88 -9.29 4.69
N GLU A 283 38.98 -10.52 4.20
CA GLU A 283 38.74 -10.85 2.79
C GLU A 283 37.24 -11.06 2.50
N HIS A 284 36.48 -11.52 3.50
CA HIS A 284 35.04 -11.81 3.41
C HIS A 284 34.28 -11.23 4.61
N PRO A 285 34.26 -9.86 4.76
CA PRO A 285 33.82 -9.22 6.00
C PRO A 285 32.32 -8.93 6.09
N TYR A 286 31.51 -9.29 5.08
CA TYR A 286 30.17 -8.78 4.93
C TYR A 286 29.09 -9.86 4.98
N ALA A 287 27.99 -9.55 5.65
CA ALA A 287 26.72 -10.24 5.47
C ALA A 287 25.96 -9.71 4.24
N THR A 288 24.88 -10.37 3.83
CA THR A 288 24.10 -9.99 2.65
C THR A 288 22.60 -10.08 2.88
N ILE A 289 21.87 -9.17 2.22
CA ILE A 289 20.42 -9.26 1.98
C ILE A 289 20.18 -9.10 0.49
N SER A 290 19.42 -10.05 -0.08
CA SER A 290 18.95 -10.05 -1.46
C SER A 290 17.44 -10.11 -1.49
N ALA A 291 16.79 -9.32 -2.36
CA ALA A 291 15.36 -9.33 -2.60
C ALA A 291 15.09 -9.25 -4.09
N ILE A 292 14.47 -10.27 -4.66
CA ILE A 292 14.26 -10.39 -6.11
C ILE A 292 12.77 -10.51 -6.39
N ILE A 293 12.25 -9.58 -7.20
CA ILE A 293 10.85 -9.56 -7.63
C ILE A 293 10.75 -10.26 -8.98
N THR A 294 9.81 -11.20 -9.12
CA THR A 294 9.59 -11.94 -10.37
C THR A 294 8.13 -11.94 -10.81
N ASP A 295 7.85 -12.50 -11.99
CA ASP A 295 6.52 -12.70 -12.55
C ASP A 295 5.78 -13.94 -11.98
N GLY A 296 6.33 -14.59 -10.95
CA GLY A 296 5.78 -15.76 -10.29
C GLY A 296 6.26 -17.09 -10.85
N THR A 297 6.98 -17.12 -11.96
CA THR A 297 7.64 -18.34 -12.45
C THR A 297 8.94 -18.57 -11.71
N ARG A 298 9.45 -19.83 -11.78
CA ARG A 298 10.61 -20.26 -11.03
C ARG A 298 11.82 -19.33 -11.19
N TYR A 299 12.39 -18.96 -10.07
CA TYR A 299 13.63 -18.20 -9.96
C TYR A 299 14.49 -18.75 -8.82
N GLN A 300 15.81 -18.67 -8.94
CA GLN A 300 16.76 -19.02 -7.88
C GLN A 300 17.83 -17.96 -7.67
N ASP A 301 18.30 -17.81 -6.43
CA ASP A 301 19.43 -16.96 -6.01
C ASP A 301 20.44 -17.82 -5.19
N PRO A 302 21.73 -17.90 -5.57
CA PRO A 302 22.35 -17.31 -6.76
C PRO A 302 21.86 -17.92 -8.09
N GLU A 303 21.92 -17.11 -9.14
CA GLU A 303 21.52 -17.50 -10.50
C GLU A 303 22.53 -18.48 -11.10
N ALA A 304 22.07 -19.68 -11.47
CA ALA A 304 22.88 -20.63 -12.23
C ALA A 304 22.78 -20.42 -13.76
N THR A 305 21.76 -19.69 -14.19
CA THR A 305 21.51 -19.37 -15.61
C THR A 305 20.93 -17.95 -15.71
N THR A 306 20.79 -17.44 -16.94
CA THR A 306 20.08 -16.16 -17.15
C THR A 306 18.58 -16.35 -16.99
N TYR A 307 17.96 -15.51 -16.17
CA TYR A 307 16.52 -15.46 -15.93
C TYR A 307 15.90 -14.26 -16.64
N THR A 308 14.80 -14.49 -17.37
CA THR A 308 14.06 -13.42 -18.09
C THR A 308 12.79 -12.97 -17.37
N ASN A 309 12.44 -13.63 -16.26
CA ASN A 309 11.25 -13.40 -15.45
C ASN A 309 11.50 -12.44 -14.27
N VAL A 310 12.71 -11.91 -14.14
CA VAL A 310 13.04 -10.94 -13.08
C VAL A 310 12.48 -9.58 -13.42
N VAL A 311 11.69 -9.01 -12.50
CA VAL A 311 11.08 -7.69 -12.61
C VAL A 311 11.98 -6.62 -11.98
N ALA A 312 12.51 -6.91 -10.78
CA ALA A 312 13.42 -6.01 -10.07
C ALA A 312 14.34 -6.76 -9.11
N LYS A 313 15.48 -6.15 -8.79
CA LYS A 313 16.46 -6.66 -7.82
C LYS A 313 16.81 -5.57 -6.81
N ALA A 314 16.95 -5.96 -5.54
CA ALA A 314 17.56 -5.17 -4.49
C ALA A 314 18.57 -6.07 -3.78
N LYS A 315 19.85 -5.74 -3.80
CA LYS A 315 20.92 -6.55 -3.21
C LYS A 315 21.95 -5.67 -2.50
N ASN A 316 22.28 -6.05 -1.27
CA ASN A 316 23.38 -5.47 -0.52
C ASN A 316 24.29 -6.58 -0.01
N ASN A 317 25.46 -6.70 -0.60
CA ASN A 317 26.50 -7.67 -0.25
C ASN A 317 27.58 -7.09 0.68
N GLU A 318 27.36 -5.87 1.21
CA GLU A 318 28.37 -5.12 1.99
C GLU A 318 27.82 -4.73 3.36
N ILE A 319 27.06 -5.62 4.00
CA ILE A 319 26.59 -5.38 5.37
C ILE A 319 27.73 -5.65 6.34
N ALA A 320 28.39 -4.58 6.77
CA ALA A 320 29.51 -4.66 7.72
C ALA A 320 29.03 -4.95 9.14
N THR A 321 29.95 -5.41 10.00
CA THR A 321 29.71 -5.58 11.43
C THR A 321 29.16 -4.33 12.09
N THR A 322 28.13 -4.48 12.94
CA THR A 322 27.40 -3.34 13.50
C THR A 322 27.87 -2.92 14.89
N GLY A 323 28.85 -3.62 15.45
CA GLY A 323 29.35 -3.32 16.80
C GLY A 323 28.35 -3.63 17.93
N GLY A 324 27.37 -4.50 17.67
CA GLY A 324 26.32 -4.87 18.62
C GLY A 324 25.11 -3.94 18.63
N GLU A 325 25.07 -2.93 17.75
CA GLU A 325 23.95 -2.00 17.65
C GLU A 325 23.01 -2.37 16.50
N TRP A 326 21.71 -2.13 16.66
CA TRP A 326 20.74 -2.22 15.59
C TRP A 326 20.98 -1.12 14.57
N LYS A 327 21.13 -1.49 13.29
CA LYS A 327 21.27 -0.55 12.17
C LYS A 327 20.18 -0.79 11.14
N ARG A 328 19.51 0.28 10.76
CA ARG A 328 18.57 0.22 9.64
C ARG A 328 19.34 0.31 8.33
N ILE A 329 19.11 -0.65 7.46
CA ILE A 329 19.57 -0.61 6.07
C ILE A 329 18.35 -0.44 5.15
N SER A 330 18.56 0.19 3.99
CA SER A 330 17.54 0.33 2.96
C SER A 330 18.20 0.11 1.61
N ILE A 331 17.64 -0.79 0.81
CA ILE A 331 18.19 -1.25 -0.46
C ILE A 331 17.16 -0.90 -1.55
N PRO A 332 17.46 0.02 -2.48
CA PRO A 332 16.55 0.37 -3.55
C PRO A 332 16.39 -0.78 -4.55
N PHE A 333 15.18 -0.93 -5.10
CA PHE A 333 14.92 -1.87 -6.18
C PHE A 333 15.35 -1.28 -7.52
N GLU A 334 16.18 -2.00 -8.24
CA GLU A 334 16.53 -1.75 -9.63
C GLU A 334 15.56 -2.53 -10.54
N TYR A 335 14.64 -1.82 -11.17
CA TYR A 335 13.62 -2.40 -12.05
C TYR A 335 14.20 -2.63 -13.45
N THR A 336 14.25 -3.89 -13.85
CA THR A 336 14.74 -4.30 -15.19
C THR A 336 13.61 -4.40 -16.21
N GLN A 337 12.37 -4.66 -15.75
CA GLN A 337 11.19 -4.79 -16.58
C GLN A 337 10.03 -3.99 -16.00
N ASN A 338 9.68 -2.88 -16.67
CA ASN A 338 8.58 -2.01 -16.20
C ASN A 338 7.19 -2.47 -16.64
N THR A 339 7.10 -3.31 -17.68
CA THR A 339 5.82 -3.77 -18.27
C THR A 339 5.30 -5.07 -17.66
N VAL A 340 6.18 -5.85 -17.01
CA VAL A 340 5.80 -7.10 -16.37
C VAL A 340 5.26 -6.83 -14.96
N ALA A 341 4.09 -7.40 -14.66
CA ALA A 341 3.50 -7.28 -13.32
C ALA A 341 4.24 -8.17 -12.32
N PRO A 342 4.60 -7.66 -11.15
CA PRO A 342 5.16 -8.47 -10.07
C PRO A 342 4.12 -9.48 -9.58
N LYS A 343 4.56 -10.70 -9.26
CA LYS A 343 3.71 -11.73 -8.65
C LYS A 343 4.33 -12.37 -7.41
N THR A 344 5.67 -12.39 -7.31
CA THR A 344 6.35 -12.91 -6.12
C THR A 344 7.62 -12.15 -5.82
N ILE A 345 8.07 -12.23 -4.57
CA ILE A 345 9.36 -11.74 -4.10
C ILE A 345 10.08 -12.89 -3.37
N LEU A 346 11.35 -13.08 -3.71
CA LEU A 346 12.27 -13.95 -2.99
C LEU A 346 13.23 -13.08 -2.19
N VAL A 347 13.17 -13.16 -0.87
CA VAL A 347 14.13 -12.50 0.03
C VAL A 347 15.05 -13.56 0.61
N THR A 348 16.36 -13.29 0.58
CA THR A 348 17.38 -14.18 1.15
C THR A 348 18.34 -13.35 1.99
N ILE A 349 18.61 -13.81 3.21
CA ILE A 349 19.53 -13.18 4.17
C ILE A 349 20.58 -14.21 4.53
N SER A 350 21.85 -13.84 4.42
CA SER A 350 22.96 -14.76 4.77
C SER A 350 24.01 -14.06 5.61
N THR A 351 24.64 -14.84 6.51
CA THR A 351 25.71 -14.38 7.40
C THR A 351 27.00 -14.02 6.67
N ASN A 352 27.14 -14.42 5.41
CA ASN A 352 28.25 -14.00 4.56
C ASN A 352 27.80 -13.83 3.12
N ALA A 353 28.30 -12.79 2.45
CA ALA A 353 28.01 -12.49 1.05
C ALA A 353 28.64 -13.51 0.10
N ASP A 354 29.75 -14.13 0.52
CA ASP A 354 30.49 -15.12 -0.24
C ASP A 354 30.20 -16.51 0.32
N ALA A 355 29.72 -17.41 -0.54
CA ALA A 355 29.31 -18.74 -0.15
C ALA A 355 30.46 -19.55 0.45
N GLY A 356 30.29 -20.06 1.67
CA GLY A 356 31.29 -20.90 2.37
C GLY A 356 32.53 -20.16 2.84
N GLN A 357 32.60 -18.82 2.73
CA GLN A 357 33.75 -18.02 3.14
C GLN A 357 33.55 -17.35 4.52
N GLY A 358 32.39 -17.55 5.13
CA GLY A 358 32.13 -17.09 6.50
C GLY A 358 32.98 -17.81 7.55
N SER A 359 32.87 -17.41 8.78
CA SER A 359 33.46 -18.09 9.92
C SER A 359 32.38 -18.79 10.77
N ASP A 360 32.79 -19.84 11.50
CA ASP A 360 31.92 -20.46 12.50
C ASP A 360 31.44 -19.37 13.49
N LYS A 361 30.14 -19.35 13.78
CA LYS A 361 29.48 -18.34 14.64
C LYS A 361 29.39 -16.92 14.05
N ASP A 362 29.54 -16.75 12.75
CA ASP A 362 29.01 -15.52 12.11
C ASP A 362 27.51 -15.44 12.37
N GLU A 363 27.03 -14.26 12.73
CA GLU A 363 25.66 -14.09 13.23
C GLU A 363 25.04 -12.81 12.70
N VAL A 364 23.84 -12.91 12.16
CA VAL A 364 22.96 -11.80 11.81
C VAL A 364 21.67 -11.91 12.60
N LEU A 365 21.35 -10.88 13.39
CA LEU A 365 19.99 -10.69 13.86
C LEU A 365 19.29 -9.77 12.86
N VAL A 366 18.08 -10.11 12.50
CA VAL A 366 17.25 -9.31 11.59
C VAL A 366 15.87 -9.12 12.17
N ASP A 367 15.33 -7.89 12.00
CA ASP A 367 14.02 -7.51 12.48
C ASP A 367 13.39 -6.44 11.59
N ASP A 368 12.09 -6.26 11.69
CA ASP A 368 11.30 -5.19 11.04
C ASP A 368 11.65 -5.00 9.55
N ILE A 369 11.55 -6.08 8.77
CA ILE A 369 11.72 -6.01 7.32
C ILE A 369 10.50 -5.32 6.72
N GLU A 370 10.71 -4.29 5.89
CA GLU A 370 9.63 -3.50 5.31
C GLU A 370 9.87 -3.24 3.82
N LEU A 371 8.84 -3.44 3.00
CA LEU A 371 8.80 -2.94 1.62
C LEU A 371 8.33 -1.49 1.64
N ILE A 372 9.15 -0.58 1.13
CA ILE A 372 8.91 0.86 1.13
C ILE A 372 8.22 1.27 -0.16
N TYR A 373 7.15 2.04 -0.03
CA TYR A 373 6.41 2.65 -1.13
C TYR A 373 6.46 4.16 -0.99
N ASN A 374 7.19 4.83 -1.86
CA ASN A 374 7.29 6.28 -1.84
C ASN A 374 6.02 6.93 -2.40
N ALA A 375 5.70 8.11 -1.89
CA ALA A 375 4.57 8.92 -2.30
C ALA A 375 4.88 10.41 -2.11
N LYS A 376 5.99 10.88 -2.68
CA LYS A 376 6.40 12.29 -2.61
C LYS A 376 6.34 12.92 -3.99
N VAL A 377 5.73 14.10 -4.08
CA VAL A 377 5.79 14.91 -5.29
C VAL A 377 7.20 15.49 -5.42
N THR A 378 7.83 15.34 -6.58
CA THR A 378 9.19 15.83 -6.87
C THR A 378 9.20 17.01 -7.83
N GLY A 379 8.07 17.29 -8.49
CA GLY A 379 7.90 18.45 -9.36
C GLY A 379 6.42 18.78 -9.52
N LEU A 380 6.11 20.07 -9.53
CA LEU A 380 4.74 20.54 -9.60
C LEU A 380 4.64 21.78 -10.51
N LYS A 381 3.66 21.73 -11.42
CA LYS A 381 3.29 22.85 -12.28
C LYS A 381 1.78 23.04 -12.30
N ILE A 382 1.32 24.25 -12.48
CA ILE A 382 -0.07 24.60 -12.71
C ILE A 382 -0.13 25.46 -13.97
N LYS A 383 -0.95 25.09 -14.96
CA LYS A 383 -0.99 25.73 -16.29
C LYS A 383 0.39 25.83 -16.95
N GLY A 384 1.22 24.81 -16.81
CA GLY A 384 2.58 24.79 -17.33
C GLY A 384 3.60 25.64 -16.55
N GLN A 385 3.17 26.47 -15.58
CA GLN A 385 4.07 27.27 -14.75
C GLN A 385 4.54 26.43 -13.55
N LYS A 386 5.87 26.40 -13.32
CA LYS A 386 6.44 25.72 -12.16
C LYS A 386 6.07 26.43 -10.86
N VAL A 387 5.72 25.67 -9.85
CA VAL A 387 5.65 26.18 -8.47
C VAL A 387 7.07 26.53 -8.01
N SER A 388 7.29 27.79 -7.67
CA SER A 388 8.61 28.30 -7.31
C SER A 388 9.14 27.63 -6.04
N ASP A 389 10.44 27.32 -6.04
CA ASP A 389 11.16 26.74 -4.89
C ASP A 389 10.52 25.46 -4.34
N PHE A 390 9.88 24.68 -5.21
CA PHE A 390 9.22 23.44 -4.82
C PHE A 390 10.20 22.45 -4.18
N LYS A 391 9.85 21.96 -2.98
CA LYS A 391 10.59 20.94 -2.22
C LYS A 391 9.61 19.85 -1.74
N ALA A 392 9.99 18.60 -1.86
CA ALA A 392 9.14 17.46 -1.52
C ALA A 392 8.73 17.36 -0.04
N ASP A 393 9.42 18.02 0.86
CA ASP A 393 9.17 18.07 2.30
C ASP A 393 8.35 19.30 2.74
N GLN A 394 8.11 20.25 1.83
CA GLN A 394 7.23 21.38 2.07
C GLN A 394 5.85 21.11 1.42
N THR A 395 4.78 21.28 2.17
CA THR A 395 3.42 20.87 1.75
C THR A 395 2.51 22.03 1.35
N GLU A 396 2.91 23.28 1.59
CA GLU A 396 2.10 24.45 1.27
C GLU A 396 2.85 25.46 0.41
N TYR A 397 2.19 25.95 -0.63
CA TYR A 397 2.73 26.90 -1.60
C TYR A 397 1.71 27.96 -1.95
N THR A 398 2.18 29.07 -2.49
CA THR A 398 1.35 30.14 -3.05
C THR A 398 1.91 30.55 -4.41
N MET A 399 1.04 30.78 -5.40
CA MET A 399 1.41 31.33 -6.69
C MET A 399 0.32 32.27 -7.22
N GLU A 400 0.62 33.04 -8.24
CA GLU A 400 -0.32 33.96 -8.87
C GLU A 400 -0.55 33.55 -10.33
N LEU A 401 -1.82 33.30 -10.67
CA LEU A 401 -2.25 33.00 -12.04
C LEU A 401 -3.62 33.63 -12.27
N ASN A 402 -3.75 34.45 -13.31
CA ASN A 402 -5.03 35.11 -13.66
C ASN A 402 -5.81 34.25 -14.67
N GLU A 403 -5.97 32.98 -14.36
CA GLU A 403 -6.66 31.99 -15.20
C GLU A 403 -7.60 31.15 -14.37
N VAL A 404 -8.60 30.57 -15.01
CA VAL A 404 -9.43 29.50 -14.40
C VAL A 404 -8.59 28.24 -14.30
N ILE A 405 -8.57 27.63 -13.11
CA ILE A 405 -7.79 26.42 -12.83
C ILE A 405 -8.73 25.23 -12.67
N THR A 406 -8.36 24.13 -13.30
CA THR A 406 -9.01 22.82 -13.17
C THR A 406 -8.00 21.76 -12.73
N ALA A 407 -8.46 20.58 -12.34
CA ALA A 407 -7.57 19.49 -11.97
C ALA A 407 -6.64 19.03 -13.12
N ASP A 408 -7.07 19.16 -14.37
CA ASP A 408 -6.30 18.80 -15.56
C ASP A 408 -5.12 19.77 -15.82
N ASP A 409 -5.21 20.98 -15.29
CA ASP A 409 -4.15 21.99 -15.40
C ASP A 409 -2.96 21.75 -14.46
N ILE A 410 -3.08 20.78 -13.53
CA ILE A 410 -2.05 20.42 -12.59
C ILE A 410 -1.19 19.32 -13.17
N GLU A 411 0.11 19.55 -13.33
CA GLU A 411 1.12 18.56 -13.67
C GLU A 411 1.96 18.27 -12.43
N ALA A 412 1.98 17.02 -11.97
CA ALA A 412 2.79 16.58 -10.85
C ALA A 412 3.64 15.37 -11.25
N THR A 413 4.91 15.38 -10.88
CA THR A 413 5.79 14.22 -10.93
C THR A 413 5.94 13.67 -9.52
N VAL A 414 5.98 12.34 -9.38
CA VAL A 414 6.04 11.67 -8.09
C VAL A 414 7.23 10.71 -8.03
N GLU A 415 7.84 10.65 -6.87
CA GLU A 415 8.72 9.55 -6.48
C GLU A 415 7.85 8.42 -5.95
N GLY A 416 8.03 7.23 -6.50
CA GLY A 416 7.23 6.03 -6.18
C GLY A 416 6.83 5.28 -7.44
N LYS A 417 7.28 4.02 -7.56
CA LYS A 417 7.05 3.18 -8.75
C LYS A 417 5.59 2.80 -8.96
N ALA A 418 4.82 2.78 -7.89
CA ALA A 418 3.39 2.45 -7.90
C ALA A 418 2.55 3.54 -7.21
N ALA A 419 3.03 4.79 -7.19
CA ALA A 419 2.31 5.88 -6.56
C ALA A 419 1.18 6.40 -7.46
N HIS A 420 0.07 6.74 -6.82
CA HIS A 420 -1.10 7.37 -7.43
C HIS A 420 -1.11 8.88 -7.11
N ILE A 421 -1.56 9.70 -8.06
CA ILE A 421 -1.70 11.14 -7.87
C ILE A 421 -3.16 11.54 -8.01
N ILE A 422 -3.70 12.14 -6.95
CA ILE A 422 -5.04 12.71 -6.92
C ILE A 422 -4.93 14.22 -6.94
N LYS A 423 -5.70 14.87 -7.78
CA LYS A 423 -5.71 16.33 -7.96
C LYS A 423 -7.12 16.84 -7.72
N GLN A 424 -7.23 17.85 -6.88
CA GLN A 424 -8.50 18.53 -6.58
C GLN A 424 -8.29 20.02 -6.65
N VAL A 425 -9.28 20.74 -7.14
CA VAL A 425 -9.28 22.19 -7.22
C VAL A 425 -10.57 22.71 -6.62
N GLU A 426 -10.43 23.53 -5.61
CA GLU A 426 -11.56 24.23 -4.97
C GLU A 426 -11.43 25.72 -5.23
N GLN A 427 -12.54 26.36 -5.62
CA GLN A 427 -12.59 27.80 -5.77
C GLN A 427 -12.68 28.46 -4.39
N THR A 428 -11.86 29.45 -4.13
CA THR A 428 -11.80 30.23 -2.90
C THR A 428 -12.11 31.70 -3.15
N GLU A 429 -12.22 32.50 -2.08
CA GLU A 429 -12.46 33.98 -2.16
C GLU A 429 -11.23 34.71 -2.75
N GLY A 430 -10.64 34.49 -3.70
CA GLY A 430 -9.47 35.16 -4.29
C GLY A 430 -8.63 34.26 -5.16
N GLY A 431 -9.19 33.13 -5.53
CA GLY A 431 -8.52 32.21 -6.44
C GLY A 431 -8.92 30.77 -6.26
N TYR A 432 -7.93 29.91 -6.15
CA TYR A 432 -8.12 28.46 -6.09
C TYR A 432 -7.19 27.81 -5.04
N ALA A 433 -7.70 26.82 -4.34
CA ALA A 433 -6.90 25.88 -3.56
C ALA A 433 -6.71 24.59 -4.38
N CYS A 434 -5.50 24.37 -4.86
CA CYS A 434 -5.13 23.17 -5.60
C CYS A 434 -4.52 22.15 -4.64
N THR A 435 -5.22 21.05 -4.38
CA THR A 435 -4.74 19.97 -3.54
C THR A 435 -4.21 18.82 -4.39
N ILE A 436 -2.98 18.41 -4.14
CA ILE A 436 -2.32 17.30 -4.79
C ILE A 436 -1.99 16.26 -3.73
N GLN A 437 -2.63 15.11 -3.78
CA GLN A 437 -2.35 13.99 -2.89
C GLN A 437 -1.60 12.90 -3.65
N ALA A 438 -0.40 12.55 -3.17
CA ALA A 438 0.33 11.37 -3.61
C ALA A 438 0.06 10.22 -2.64
N ILE A 439 -0.25 9.03 -3.17
CA ILE A 439 -0.57 7.83 -2.39
C ILE A 439 0.31 6.70 -2.91
N GLY A 440 1.08 6.04 -2.04
CA GLY A 440 1.92 4.90 -2.39
C GLY A 440 1.10 3.69 -2.83
N GLY A 441 1.72 2.78 -3.57
CA GLY A 441 1.07 1.57 -4.10
C GLY A 441 0.48 0.66 -3.02
N ASP A 442 0.94 0.79 -1.78
CA ASP A 442 0.43 0.08 -0.59
C ASP A 442 -0.86 0.69 0.00
N MET A 443 -1.28 1.86 -0.47
CA MET A 443 -2.38 2.69 0.05
C MET A 443 -2.15 3.23 1.47
N LYS A 444 -1.03 2.89 2.11
CA LYS A 444 -0.64 3.34 3.47
C LYS A 444 0.09 4.69 3.41
N THR A 445 1.11 4.77 2.57
CA THR A 445 1.97 5.94 2.45
C THR A 445 1.25 7.05 1.69
N THR A 446 1.18 8.25 2.26
CA THR A 446 0.51 9.38 1.61
C THR A 446 1.17 10.70 1.97
N THR A 447 1.20 11.62 1.02
CA THR A 447 1.63 13.01 1.22
C THR A 447 0.68 13.93 0.47
N SER A 448 0.27 15.03 1.10
CA SER A 448 -0.64 16.00 0.52
C SER A 448 0.04 17.36 0.42
N TYR A 449 -0.16 18.03 -0.71
CA TYR A 449 0.37 19.36 -1.02
C TYR A 449 -0.80 20.29 -1.36
N VAL A 450 -0.71 21.51 -0.92
CA VAL A 450 -1.70 22.55 -1.23
C VAL A 450 -0.99 23.72 -1.91
N VAL A 451 -1.46 24.09 -3.09
CA VAL A 451 -1.02 25.31 -3.77
C VAL A 451 -2.18 26.30 -3.78
N ASN A 452 -2.04 27.37 -3.02
CA ASN A 452 -2.98 28.47 -3.00
C ASN A 452 -2.70 29.38 -4.20
N VAL A 453 -3.51 29.27 -5.24
CA VAL A 453 -3.40 30.08 -6.45
C VAL A 453 -4.24 31.35 -6.27
N ARG A 454 -3.61 32.52 -6.21
CA ARG A 454 -4.30 33.81 -6.26
C ARG A 454 -4.70 34.10 -7.70
N SER A 455 -5.98 34.29 -7.93
CA SER A 455 -6.53 34.56 -9.26
C SER A 455 -7.73 35.46 -9.18
N ASN A 456 -7.74 36.46 -10.01
CA ASN A 456 -8.93 37.28 -10.23
C ASN A 456 -9.87 36.69 -11.31
N ALA A 457 -9.46 35.60 -11.95
CA ALA A 457 -10.29 34.87 -12.90
C ALA A 457 -11.34 34.07 -12.13
N THR A 458 -12.59 34.40 -12.28
CA THR A 458 -13.71 33.59 -11.78
C THR A 458 -14.13 32.61 -12.87
N GLY A 459 -14.50 31.37 -12.51
CA GLY A 459 -14.96 30.34 -13.46
C GLY A 459 -16.27 30.69 -14.20
N ILE A 460 -16.76 31.88 -14.05
CA ILE A 460 -17.82 32.45 -14.86
C ILE A 460 -17.13 33.24 -16.00
N ASP A 461 -17.17 32.69 -17.22
CA ASP A 461 -16.87 33.46 -18.42
C ASP A 461 -17.75 34.73 -18.39
N MET A 462 -17.18 35.82 -17.93
CA MET A 462 -17.78 37.13 -18.22
C MET A 462 -17.61 37.29 -19.72
N ALA A 463 -18.68 37.05 -20.46
CA ALA A 463 -18.75 37.45 -21.85
C ALA A 463 -18.12 38.86 -21.95
N PRO A 464 -17.25 39.12 -22.95
CA PRO A 464 -16.57 40.38 -23.05
C PRO A 464 -17.63 41.48 -22.91
N ARG A 465 -17.54 42.31 -21.87
CA ARG A 465 -18.35 43.49 -21.76
C ARG A 465 -17.98 44.36 -22.97
N THR A 466 -18.74 44.21 -24.03
CA THR A 466 -18.75 45.25 -25.05
C THR A 466 -19.13 46.54 -24.33
N ASN A 467 -18.18 47.43 -24.20
CA ASN A 467 -18.40 48.79 -23.72
C ASN A 467 -19.50 49.42 -24.56
N ALA A 468 -20.69 49.42 -24.06
CA ALA A 468 -21.80 50.33 -24.35
C ALA A 468 -23.08 49.78 -23.68
N VAL A 469 -23.13 49.76 -22.36
CA VAL A 469 -24.42 49.91 -21.70
C VAL A 469 -24.45 51.32 -21.18
N THR A 470 -25.05 52.22 -21.95
CA THR A 470 -25.62 53.42 -21.41
C THR A 470 -26.47 53.03 -20.21
N ASN A 471 -26.08 53.49 -19.02
CA ASN A 471 -26.87 53.36 -17.80
C ASN A 471 -28.27 53.94 -18.05
N ASN A 472 -29.20 53.11 -18.50
CA ASN A 472 -30.61 53.46 -18.42
C ASN A 472 -31.02 53.26 -16.96
N GLU A 473 -31.09 54.32 -16.20
CA GLU A 473 -31.45 54.38 -14.79
C GLU A 473 -32.86 53.83 -14.45
N ASN A 474 -33.47 52.98 -15.29
CA ASN A 474 -34.79 52.39 -15.09
C ASN A 474 -34.95 50.99 -15.67
N SER A 475 -33.87 50.23 -15.79
CA SER A 475 -33.93 48.88 -16.36
C SER A 475 -34.43 47.84 -15.36
N TRP A 476 -35.41 47.06 -15.76
CA TRP A 476 -36.00 45.95 -15.00
C TRP A 476 -35.66 44.62 -15.65
N TYR A 477 -35.31 43.62 -14.84
CA TYR A 477 -34.99 42.28 -15.29
C TYR A 477 -35.70 41.23 -14.43
N THR A 478 -36.01 40.06 -15.01
CA THR A 478 -36.41 38.86 -14.30
C THR A 478 -35.19 38.24 -13.59
N LEU A 479 -35.41 37.31 -12.64
CA LEU A 479 -34.29 36.64 -11.92
C LEU A 479 -33.41 35.76 -12.82
N ASP A 480 -33.94 35.34 -13.98
CA ASP A 480 -33.20 34.61 -15.03
C ASP A 480 -32.50 35.57 -16.03
N GLY A 481 -32.45 36.87 -15.74
CA GLY A 481 -31.67 37.86 -16.50
C GLY A 481 -32.37 38.43 -17.75
N ARG A 482 -33.67 38.13 -17.99
CA ARG A 482 -34.42 38.68 -19.12
C ARG A 482 -34.78 40.12 -18.89
N HIS A 483 -34.42 41.03 -19.81
CA HIS A 483 -34.76 42.45 -19.76
C HIS A 483 -36.26 42.64 -19.97
N LEU A 484 -36.88 43.53 -19.17
CA LEU A 484 -38.26 43.90 -19.23
C LEU A 484 -38.41 45.35 -19.72
N ASN A 485 -39.37 45.58 -20.61
CA ASN A 485 -39.64 46.93 -21.17
C ASN A 485 -40.40 47.81 -20.17
N GLY A 486 -39.89 47.95 -18.95
CA GLY A 486 -40.48 48.79 -17.90
C GLY A 486 -40.78 48.03 -16.61
N LYS A 487 -41.39 48.70 -15.63
CA LYS A 487 -41.73 48.09 -14.34
C LYS A 487 -42.74 46.95 -14.54
N PRO A 488 -42.46 45.74 -14.07
CA PRO A 488 -43.41 44.63 -14.19
C PRO A 488 -44.68 44.88 -13.38
N THR A 489 -45.80 44.46 -13.94
CA THR A 489 -47.12 44.57 -13.29
C THR A 489 -47.50 43.30 -12.53
N ALA A 490 -46.85 42.20 -12.83
CA ALA A 490 -47.05 40.95 -12.11
C ALA A 490 -46.35 40.98 -10.77
N LYS A 491 -47.01 40.47 -9.72
CA LYS A 491 -46.39 40.32 -8.40
C LYS A 491 -45.23 39.35 -8.47
N GLY A 492 -44.07 39.71 -7.93
CA GLY A 492 -42.89 38.87 -7.99
C GLY A 492 -41.61 39.58 -7.55
N ILE A 493 -40.51 38.85 -7.67
CA ILE A 493 -39.17 39.36 -7.40
C ILE A 493 -38.48 39.62 -8.74
N TYR A 494 -37.91 40.80 -8.87
CA TYR A 494 -37.22 41.29 -10.06
C TYR A 494 -35.90 41.94 -9.70
N ILE A 495 -35.09 42.25 -10.68
CA ILE A 495 -33.87 43.06 -10.53
C ILE A 495 -34.16 44.46 -11.17
N HIS A 496 -34.02 45.51 -10.40
CA HIS A 496 -34.15 46.90 -10.84
C HIS A 496 -32.88 47.66 -10.45
N ASN A 497 -32.18 48.22 -11.42
CA ASN A 497 -30.92 48.94 -11.20
C ASN A 497 -29.90 48.11 -10.41
N ASN A 498 -29.73 46.81 -10.79
CA ASN A 498 -28.86 45.85 -10.15
C ASN A 498 -29.20 45.50 -8.67
N VAL A 499 -30.39 45.89 -8.19
CA VAL A 499 -30.87 45.60 -6.84
C VAL A 499 -32.14 44.75 -6.90
N LYS A 500 -32.31 43.84 -5.98
CA LYS A 500 -33.54 43.04 -5.84
C LYS A 500 -34.74 43.94 -5.49
N ALA A 501 -35.75 43.91 -6.34
CA ALA A 501 -37.01 44.66 -6.16
C ALA A 501 -38.20 43.70 -6.04
N VAL A 502 -39.11 43.99 -5.09
CA VAL A 502 -40.35 43.22 -4.91
C VAL A 502 -41.51 44.03 -5.46
N VAL A 503 -42.22 43.49 -6.45
CA VAL A 503 -43.47 44.03 -6.94
C VAL A 503 -44.62 43.32 -6.22
N LYS A 504 -45.43 44.08 -5.46
CA LYS A 504 -46.54 43.57 -4.63
C LYS A 504 -47.86 43.53 -5.38
#